data_1a874956918679da8bc78e43cbf021f1
#
_entry.id   1a874956918679da8bc78e43cbf021f1
#
_cell.length_a   1.000
_cell.length_b   1.000
_cell.length_c   1.000
_cell.angle_alpha   90.00
_cell.angle_beta   90.00
_cell.angle_gamma   90.00
#
_symmetry.space_group_name_H-M   'P 1'
#
loop_
_entity.id
_entity.type
_entity.pdbx_description
1 polymer ?
#
loop_
_entity_poly.entity_id
_entity_poly.type
_entity_poly.pdbx_seq_one_letter_code
_entity_poly.pdbx_strand_id
1 'polypeptide(L)'
;MRSTGCDGRDRLAPHGRPDRGGPPPWWSMSPPLPTVAVADDDEPARRAAVRHFLCTGGYDPKFPAWSGNIIERETKAMADMLQALVAEVMKLSGKTHAPSFPADLVALTRKKVEPMVRGLFRRDEQETVLAVLEKSLVFLTPANIEQVLLGCTWPHSAWDLANLYLGSMDTPLLGPDAPKIVGLSEETTCYVSLAYFHEGDPFDDFVVHEAAHIFHNCKRRTIGLAETRKREWLLDIQYQKRETFAYACEAYARILERAPKLQDRLGLAVEYASKVRVSGERVDPVEVNSILADACAARNGWKIILGRCAPEKSKTVLAAAS
;
A
#
# COMPACT_ATOMS: atom_id res chain seq x y z
N MET A 1 1.49 -8.33 -15.01
CA MET A 1 0.41 -7.39 -14.62
C MET A 1 0.82 -6.83 -13.28
N ARG A 2 0.92 -5.53 -13.16
CA ARG A 2 1.61 -4.91 -12.03
C ARG A 2 0.69 -3.97 -11.28
N SER A 3 1.01 -3.76 -9.99
CA SER A 3 0.33 -2.88 -9.06
C SER A 3 0.06 -1.50 -9.68
N THR A 4 -1.19 -1.10 -9.69
CA THR A 4 -1.55 0.31 -9.79
C THR A 4 -1.61 0.83 -8.37
N GLY A 5 -0.57 1.60 -7.96
CA GLY A 5 -0.52 2.20 -6.65
C GLY A 5 -1.81 2.97 -6.36
N CYS A 6 -2.52 2.58 -5.33
CA CYS A 6 -3.66 3.33 -4.83
C CYS A 6 -3.18 4.65 -4.24
N ASP A 7 -3.58 5.73 -4.89
CA ASP A 7 -3.37 7.11 -4.47
C ASP A 7 -4.22 7.38 -3.22
N GLY A 8 -3.60 7.30 -2.05
CA GLY A 8 -4.19 7.82 -0.82
C GLY A 8 -4.37 9.33 -0.98
N ARG A 9 -5.62 9.78 -1.11
CA ARG A 9 -5.97 11.19 -1.28
C ARG A 9 -5.69 11.95 0.01
N ASP A 10 -4.49 12.51 0.13
CA ASP A 10 -4.22 13.59 1.07
C ASP A 10 -4.93 14.87 0.61
N ARG A 11 -6.14 15.12 1.12
CA ARG A 11 -6.72 16.45 1.19
C ARG A 11 -6.56 16.96 2.61
N LEU A 12 -5.41 17.50 2.94
CA LEU A 12 -5.26 18.39 4.07
C LEU A 12 -5.00 19.81 3.55
N ALA A 13 -6.05 20.62 3.56
CA ALA A 13 -5.97 22.07 3.41
C ALA A 13 -5.33 22.68 4.68
N PRO A 14 -4.56 23.78 4.56
CA PRO A 14 -3.98 24.44 5.73
C PRO A 14 -5.08 25.17 6.51
N HIS A 15 -5.24 24.83 7.78
CA HIS A 15 -6.10 25.55 8.71
C HIS A 15 -5.44 26.88 9.10
N GLY A 16 -5.91 27.98 8.50
CA GLY A 16 -5.78 29.32 9.03
C GLY A 16 -6.61 29.43 10.31
N ARG A 17 -6.02 29.94 11.40
CA ARG A 17 -6.75 30.27 12.64
C ARG A 17 -7.71 31.43 12.34
N PRO A 18 -9.00 31.32 12.69
CA PRO A 18 -9.86 32.48 12.71
C PRO A 18 -9.69 33.25 14.02
N ASP A 19 -9.70 34.56 13.87
CA ASP A 19 -9.68 35.59 14.90
C ASP A 19 -10.88 35.47 15.85
N ARG A 20 -10.68 35.79 17.14
CA ARG A 20 -11.71 35.73 18.18
C ARG A 20 -12.63 36.96 18.11
N GLY A 21 -13.64 36.87 17.29
CA GLY A 21 -14.81 37.75 17.35
C GLY A 21 -15.94 37.05 18.10
N GLY A 22 -16.50 37.67 19.14
CA GLY A 22 -17.63 37.13 19.90
C GLY A 22 -18.89 36.95 19.04
N PRO A 23 -19.81 36.06 19.42
CA PRO A 23 -21.00 35.77 18.61
C PRO A 23 -21.97 36.95 18.56
N PRO A 24 -22.60 37.22 17.41
CA PRO A 24 -23.62 38.27 17.28
C PRO A 24 -24.96 37.82 17.90
N PRO A 25 -25.83 38.75 18.36
CA PRO A 25 -26.99 38.46 19.19
C PRO A 25 -28.24 37.93 18.48
N TRP A 26 -28.16 37.41 17.26
CA TRP A 26 -29.34 37.03 16.44
C TRP A 26 -29.53 35.50 16.26
N TRP A 27 -28.89 34.65 17.00
CA TRP A 27 -29.02 33.18 16.89
C TRP A 27 -30.02 32.55 17.87
N SER A 28 -30.89 33.35 18.51
CA SER A 28 -32.02 32.86 19.26
C SER A 28 -33.26 32.88 18.36
N MET A 29 -33.67 31.71 17.88
CA MET A 29 -34.89 31.35 17.17
C MET A 29 -34.66 30.86 15.74
N SER A 30 -33.89 29.81 15.58
CA SER A 30 -34.10 28.91 14.45
C SER A 30 -35.30 28.00 14.80
N PRO A 31 -36.29 27.84 13.91
CA PRO A 31 -37.31 26.82 14.12
C PRO A 31 -36.68 25.47 14.24
N PRO A 32 -37.21 24.51 15.02
CA PRO A 32 -36.70 23.17 15.10
C PRO A 32 -36.64 22.61 13.68
N LEU A 33 -35.46 22.10 13.31
CA LEU A 33 -35.31 21.38 12.04
C LEU A 33 -36.40 20.30 11.99
N PRO A 34 -37.11 20.14 10.84
CA PRO A 34 -38.12 19.11 10.72
C PRO A 34 -37.46 17.78 11.08
N THR A 35 -38.10 17.08 12.02
CA THR A 35 -37.70 15.72 12.42
C THR A 35 -37.84 14.89 11.15
N VAL A 36 -36.74 14.61 10.47
CA VAL A 36 -36.74 13.65 9.36
C VAL A 36 -37.20 12.35 9.98
N ALA A 37 -38.35 11.86 9.57
CA ALA A 37 -38.86 10.57 9.98
C ALA A 37 -37.74 9.56 9.75
N VAL A 38 -37.30 8.91 10.82
CA VAL A 38 -36.32 7.81 10.73
C VAL A 38 -37.00 6.76 9.88
N ALA A 39 -36.55 6.59 8.65
CA ALA A 39 -37.07 5.52 7.78
C ALA A 39 -36.81 4.21 8.50
N ASP A 40 -37.84 3.37 8.65
CA ASP A 40 -37.66 1.98 9.06
C ASP A 40 -36.64 1.33 8.14
N ASP A 41 -35.83 0.41 8.69
CA ASP A 41 -34.79 -0.31 7.94
C ASP A 41 -35.40 -0.87 6.64
N ASP A 42 -35.03 -0.29 5.50
CA ASP A 42 -35.47 -0.75 4.18
C ASP A 42 -34.61 -1.95 3.74
N GLU A 43 -35.04 -3.13 4.14
CA GLU A 43 -34.33 -4.39 3.85
C GLU A 43 -34.10 -4.62 2.34
N PRO A 44 -35.02 -4.35 1.41
CA PRO A 44 -34.72 -4.43 -0.02
C PRO A 44 -33.63 -3.47 -0.48
N ALA A 45 -33.65 -2.22 0.00
CA ALA A 45 -32.63 -1.22 -0.34
C ALA A 45 -31.26 -1.59 0.23
N ARG A 46 -31.19 -2.12 1.46
CA ARG A 46 -29.95 -2.63 2.06
C ARG A 46 -29.35 -3.77 1.23
N ARG A 47 -30.16 -4.76 0.86
CA ARG A 47 -29.72 -5.87 0.01
C ARG A 47 -29.22 -5.38 -1.35
N ALA A 48 -29.87 -4.39 -1.94
CA ALA A 48 -29.43 -3.79 -3.20
C ALA A 48 -28.09 -3.07 -3.04
N ALA A 49 -27.90 -2.29 -1.96
CA ALA A 49 -26.65 -1.59 -1.66
C ALA A 49 -25.47 -2.58 -1.40
N VAL A 50 -25.70 -3.61 -0.61
CA VAL A 50 -24.70 -4.66 -0.36
C VAL A 50 -24.33 -5.39 -1.66
N ARG A 51 -25.32 -5.74 -2.49
CA ARG A 51 -25.05 -6.38 -3.79
C ARG A 51 -24.26 -5.47 -4.73
N HIS A 52 -24.59 -4.18 -4.77
CA HIS A 52 -23.83 -3.20 -5.54
C HIS A 52 -22.38 -3.15 -5.08
N PHE A 53 -22.15 -3.07 -3.77
CA PHE A 53 -20.82 -3.09 -3.18
C PHE A 53 -20.04 -4.37 -3.56
N LEU A 54 -20.64 -5.55 -3.42
CA LEU A 54 -19.99 -6.81 -3.78
C LEU A 54 -19.55 -6.84 -5.24
N CYS A 55 -20.34 -6.28 -6.16
CA CYS A 55 -20.05 -6.29 -7.59
C CYS A 55 -19.04 -5.21 -8.03
N THR A 56 -18.92 -4.10 -7.30
CA THR A 56 -18.22 -2.90 -7.80
C THR A 56 -17.21 -2.31 -6.82
N GLY A 57 -17.23 -2.72 -5.53
CA GLY A 57 -16.51 -2.06 -4.45
C GLY A 57 -17.06 -0.67 -4.08
N GLY A 58 -18.05 -0.16 -4.85
CA GLY A 58 -18.65 1.16 -4.66
C GLY A 58 -19.77 1.17 -3.62
N TYR A 59 -19.92 2.28 -2.92
CA TYR A 59 -21.01 2.49 -1.97
C TYR A 59 -21.35 3.99 -1.82
N ASP A 60 -22.57 4.29 -1.38
CA ASP A 60 -22.95 5.66 -1.02
C ASP A 60 -22.47 5.94 0.41
N PRO A 61 -21.57 6.93 0.63
CA PRO A 61 -21.03 7.24 1.95
C PRO A 61 -22.05 7.82 2.94
N LYS A 62 -23.28 8.12 2.50
CA LYS A 62 -24.39 8.53 3.36
C LYS A 62 -25.18 7.35 3.91
N PHE A 63 -24.98 6.15 3.35
CA PHE A 63 -25.65 4.92 3.74
C PHE A 63 -27.16 5.04 3.91
N PRO A 64 -27.90 5.52 2.88
CA PRO A 64 -29.31 5.90 3.01
C PRO A 64 -30.24 4.71 3.31
N ALA A 65 -29.84 3.50 3.01
CA ALA A 65 -30.61 2.27 3.24
C ALA A 65 -30.58 1.78 4.70
N TRP A 66 -29.77 2.39 5.57
CA TRP A 66 -29.67 2.05 7.00
C TRP A 66 -30.29 3.14 7.85
N SER A 67 -31.02 2.74 8.90
CA SER A 67 -31.66 3.65 9.85
C SER A 67 -30.69 4.17 10.90
N GLY A 68 -30.99 5.35 11.45
CA GLY A 68 -30.22 5.98 12.51
C GLY A 68 -29.52 7.27 12.10
N ASN A 69 -28.68 7.81 13.00
CA ASN A 69 -27.79 8.92 12.68
C ASN A 69 -26.65 8.47 11.75
N ILE A 70 -25.83 9.40 11.26
CA ILE A 70 -24.80 9.06 10.27
C ILE A 70 -23.79 8.02 10.78
N ILE A 71 -23.39 8.09 12.04
CA ILE A 71 -22.44 7.15 12.65
C ILE A 71 -23.06 5.76 12.80
N GLU A 72 -24.34 5.69 13.23
CA GLU A 72 -25.05 4.43 13.36
C GLU A 72 -25.25 3.75 12.00
N ARG A 73 -25.63 4.54 10.98
CA ARG A 73 -25.79 4.05 9.60
C ARG A 73 -24.48 3.50 9.04
N GLU A 74 -23.38 4.26 9.20
CA GLU A 74 -22.05 3.85 8.79
C GLU A 74 -21.64 2.55 9.47
N THR A 75 -21.80 2.46 10.81
CA THR A 75 -21.44 1.25 11.57
C THR A 75 -22.22 0.02 11.10
N LYS A 76 -23.54 0.15 10.91
CA LYS A 76 -24.39 -0.95 10.43
C LYS A 76 -24.02 -1.36 9.00
N ALA A 77 -23.89 -0.36 8.11
CA ALA A 77 -23.54 -0.60 6.71
C ALA A 77 -22.19 -1.28 6.54
N MET A 78 -21.16 -0.82 7.28
CA MET A 78 -19.85 -1.44 7.32
C MET A 78 -19.93 -2.91 7.73
N ALA A 79 -20.65 -3.19 8.84
CA ALA A 79 -20.78 -4.56 9.32
C ALA A 79 -21.47 -5.45 8.26
N ASP A 80 -22.59 -5.01 7.68
CA ASP A 80 -23.34 -5.78 6.67
C ASP A 80 -22.50 -6.02 5.40
N MET A 81 -21.78 -4.98 4.91
CA MET A 81 -20.95 -5.05 3.71
C MET A 81 -19.74 -5.99 3.93
N LEU A 82 -19.03 -5.85 5.04
CA LEU A 82 -17.86 -6.68 5.32
C LEU A 82 -18.23 -8.15 5.58
N GLN A 83 -19.31 -8.40 6.31
CA GLN A 83 -19.80 -9.77 6.53
C GLN A 83 -20.24 -10.42 5.22
N ALA A 84 -20.96 -9.71 4.36
CA ALA A 84 -21.36 -10.21 3.05
C ALA A 84 -20.15 -10.47 2.15
N LEU A 85 -19.15 -9.60 2.21
CA LEU A 85 -17.90 -9.75 1.47
C LEU A 85 -17.15 -11.02 1.90
N VAL A 86 -16.97 -11.23 3.21
CA VAL A 86 -16.35 -12.45 3.74
C VAL A 86 -17.12 -13.69 3.29
N ALA A 87 -18.42 -13.70 3.42
CA ALA A 87 -19.26 -14.83 3.01
C ALA A 87 -19.08 -15.17 1.52
N GLU A 88 -19.04 -14.17 0.64
CA GLU A 88 -18.85 -14.38 -0.80
C GLU A 88 -17.41 -14.85 -1.12
N VAL A 89 -16.39 -14.26 -0.48
CA VAL A 89 -14.99 -14.68 -0.64
C VAL A 89 -14.79 -16.14 -0.21
N MET A 90 -15.32 -16.53 0.95
CA MET A 90 -15.22 -17.90 1.46
C MET A 90 -15.98 -18.90 0.56
N LYS A 91 -17.11 -18.51 0.02
CA LYS A 91 -17.88 -19.31 -0.93
C LYS A 91 -17.12 -19.53 -2.25
N LEU A 92 -16.47 -18.48 -2.79
CA LEU A 92 -15.70 -18.55 -4.04
C LEU A 92 -14.39 -19.35 -3.85
N SER A 93 -13.63 -19.05 -2.80
CA SER A 93 -12.33 -19.67 -2.54
C SER A 93 -12.41 -21.08 -1.96
N GLY A 94 -13.51 -21.44 -1.30
CA GLY A 94 -13.65 -22.74 -0.63
C GLY A 94 -13.66 -23.97 -1.57
N LYS A 95 -13.69 -23.75 -2.89
CA LYS A 95 -13.64 -24.79 -3.92
C LYS A 95 -12.25 -24.97 -4.54
N THR A 96 -11.29 -24.15 -4.16
CA THR A 96 -9.97 -24.08 -4.78
C THR A 96 -8.88 -24.39 -3.75
N HIS A 97 -7.82 -25.06 -4.19
CA HIS A 97 -6.65 -25.29 -3.34
C HIS A 97 -5.74 -24.06 -3.39
N ALA A 98 -5.32 -23.60 -2.22
CA ALA A 98 -4.32 -22.54 -2.16
C ALA A 98 -3.02 -23.00 -2.82
N PRO A 99 -2.27 -22.10 -3.49
CA PRO A 99 -0.95 -22.43 -3.98
C PRO A 99 -0.05 -22.87 -2.85
N SER A 100 0.96 -23.71 -3.15
CA SER A 100 1.95 -24.10 -2.16
C SER A 100 2.81 -22.91 -1.77
N PHE A 101 2.96 -22.67 -0.49
CA PHE A 101 3.80 -21.57 0.05
C PHE A 101 4.55 -22.04 1.32
N PRO A 102 5.66 -21.39 1.70
CA PRO A 102 6.42 -21.72 2.90
C PRO A 102 5.58 -21.60 4.18
N ALA A 103 5.81 -22.51 5.14
CA ALA A 103 5.10 -22.48 6.42
C ALA A 103 5.42 -21.23 7.25
N ASP A 104 6.64 -20.68 7.12
CA ASP A 104 7.08 -19.47 7.83
C ASP A 104 7.26 -18.30 6.85
N LEU A 105 6.18 -17.55 6.63
CA LEU A 105 6.15 -16.37 5.78
C LEU A 105 6.88 -15.17 6.41
N VAL A 106 6.97 -15.13 7.74
CA VAL A 106 7.71 -14.06 8.45
C VAL A 106 9.21 -14.23 8.24
N ALA A 107 9.72 -15.45 8.39
CA ALA A 107 11.13 -15.73 8.11
C ALA A 107 11.48 -15.52 6.62
N LEU A 108 10.56 -15.84 5.70
CA LEU A 108 10.71 -15.53 4.28
C LEU A 108 10.82 -14.02 4.06
N THR A 109 9.87 -13.25 4.60
CA THR A 109 9.87 -11.79 4.51
C THR A 109 11.20 -11.22 5.01
N ARG A 110 11.62 -11.60 6.22
CA ARG A 110 12.90 -11.17 6.78
C ARG A 110 14.06 -11.46 5.84
N LYS A 111 14.18 -12.69 5.36
CA LYS A 111 15.24 -13.11 4.42
C LYS A 111 15.27 -12.23 3.16
N LYS A 112 14.10 -11.89 2.63
CA LYS A 112 13.98 -11.08 1.41
C LYS A 112 14.38 -9.62 1.62
N VAL A 113 13.95 -9.01 2.71
CA VAL A 113 14.16 -7.57 2.96
C VAL A 113 15.49 -7.25 3.65
N GLU A 114 16.11 -8.21 4.33
CA GLU A 114 17.34 -8.01 5.11
C GLU A 114 18.49 -7.40 4.30
N PRO A 115 18.80 -7.81 3.06
CA PRO A 115 19.86 -7.19 2.25
C PRO A 115 19.61 -5.71 1.99
N MET A 116 18.36 -5.33 1.74
CA MET A 116 17.94 -3.95 1.51
C MET A 116 18.07 -3.12 2.79
N VAL A 117 17.58 -3.63 3.92
CA VAL A 117 17.70 -2.94 5.22
C VAL A 117 19.15 -2.75 5.62
N ARG A 118 20.00 -3.78 5.48
CA ARG A 118 21.44 -3.68 5.77
C ARG A 118 22.16 -2.67 4.87
N GLY A 119 21.72 -2.54 3.63
CA GLY A 119 22.31 -1.60 2.68
C GLY A 119 21.90 -0.15 2.89
N LEU A 120 20.70 0.11 3.41
CA LEU A 120 20.09 1.43 3.53
C LEU A 120 20.21 2.04 4.92
N PHE A 121 20.07 1.24 5.98
CA PHE A 121 19.98 1.73 7.36
C PHE A 121 21.29 1.58 8.12
N ARG A 122 21.46 2.38 9.18
CA ARG A 122 22.57 2.26 10.12
C ARG A 122 22.42 0.97 10.92
N ARG A 123 23.53 0.42 11.38
CA ARG A 123 23.56 -0.86 12.08
C ARG A 123 22.67 -0.89 13.34
N ASP A 124 22.62 0.22 14.05
CA ASP A 124 21.79 0.39 15.25
C ASP A 124 20.28 0.52 14.97
N GLU A 125 19.87 0.78 13.72
CA GLU A 125 18.47 0.91 13.29
C GLU A 125 17.94 -0.40 12.66
N GLN A 126 18.82 -1.28 12.17
CA GLN A 126 18.46 -2.40 11.28
C GLN A 126 17.44 -3.36 11.90
N GLU A 127 17.64 -3.80 13.14
CA GLU A 127 16.74 -4.74 13.80
C GLU A 127 15.36 -4.15 14.04
N THR A 128 15.28 -2.86 14.40
CA THR A 128 13.99 -2.15 14.56
C THR A 128 13.25 -2.10 13.23
N VAL A 129 13.95 -1.79 12.13
CA VAL A 129 13.32 -1.72 10.80
C VAL A 129 12.89 -3.10 10.32
N LEU A 130 13.71 -4.14 10.51
CA LEU A 130 13.36 -5.52 10.16
C LEU A 130 12.11 -5.97 10.91
N ALA A 131 12.03 -5.74 12.23
CA ALA A 131 10.88 -6.10 13.04
C ALA A 131 9.57 -5.38 12.59
N VAL A 132 9.68 -4.16 12.05
CA VAL A 132 8.55 -3.46 11.45
C VAL A 132 8.13 -4.11 10.15
N LEU A 133 9.08 -4.39 9.23
CA LEU A 133 8.76 -5.01 7.94
C LEU A 133 8.14 -6.41 8.10
N GLU A 134 8.61 -7.21 9.07
CA GLU A 134 8.03 -8.51 9.40
C GLU A 134 6.54 -8.45 9.80
N LYS A 135 6.13 -7.33 10.43
CA LYS A 135 4.74 -7.11 10.84
C LYS A 135 3.90 -6.40 9.77
N SER A 136 4.54 -5.56 8.98
CA SER A 136 3.87 -4.72 7.99
C SER A 136 3.67 -5.42 6.64
N LEU A 137 4.38 -6.51 6.36
CA LEU A 137 4.22 -7.29 5.14
C LEU A 137 3.40 -8.54 5.43
N VAL A 138 2.15 -8.54 5.01
CA VAL A 138 1.16 -9.57 5.32
C VAL A 138 0.75 -10.31 4.05
N PHE A 139 1.11 -11.59 3.96
CA PHE A 139 0.57 -12.43 2.89
C PHE A 139 -0.90 -12.78 3.17
N LEU A 140 -1.75 -12.59 2.16
CA LEU A 140 -3.16 -12.98 2.25
C LEU A 140 -3.29 -14.49 2.04
N THR A 141 -3.65 -15.20 3.09
CA THR A 141 -3.76 -16.66 3.13
C THR A 141 -5.17 -17.11 3.50
N PRO A 142 -5.57 -18.36 3.24
CA PRO A 142 -6.84 -18.89 3.73
C PRO A 142 -7.01 -18.80 5.24
N ALA A 143 -5.90 -18.75 5.99
CA ALA A 143 -5.94 -18.69 7.45
C ALA A 143 -6.22 -17.29 8.01
N ASN A 144 -5.94 -16.21 7.24
CA ASN A 144 -6.06 -14.84 7.76
C ASN A 144 -7.01 -13.93 6.96
N ILE A 145 -7.47 -14.34 5.78
CA ILE A 145 -8.26 -13.47 4.89
C ILE A 145 -9.53 -12.94 5.57
N GLU A 146 -10.27 -13.78 6.28
CA GLU A 146 -11.47 -13.35 7.00
C GLU A 146 -11.16 -12.24 8.00
N GLN A 147 -10.15 -12.45 8.86
CA GLN A 147 -9.75 -11.47 9.85
C GLN A 147 -9.26 -10.16 9.22
N VAL A 148 -8.51 -10.24 8.12
CA VAL A 148 -8.02 -9.07 7.39
C VAL A 148 -9.20 -8.27 6.85
N LEU A 149 -10.16 -8.91 6.17
CA LEU A 149 -11.31 -8.21 5.60
C LEU A 149 -12.18 -7.53 6.66
N LEU A 150 -12.46 -8.23 7.78
CA LEU A 150 -13.23 -7.68 8.89
C LEU A 150 -12.51 -6.56 9.64
N GLY A 151 -11.17 -6.52 9.57
CA GLY A 151 -10.33 -5.49 10.18
C GLY A 151 -10.15 -4.22 9.35
N CYS A 152 -10.61 -4.20 8.09
CA CYS A 152 -10.46 -3.03 7.23
C CYS A 152 -11.29 -1.84 7.71
N THR A 153 -10.67 -0.67 7.71
CA THR A 153 -11.36 0.59 8.04
C THR A 153 -12.31 1.04 6.93
N TRP A 154 -11.97 0.72 5.67
CA TRP A 154 -12.73 1.16 4.50
C TRP A 154 -13.26 -0.03 3.69
N PRO A 155 -14.59 -0.06 3.34
CA PRO A 155 -15.14 -1.16 2.54
C PRO A 155 -14.44 -1.33 1.20
N HIS A 156 -14.04 -0.23 0.56
CA HIS A 156 -13.33 -0.29 -0.72
C HIS A 156 -11.99 -1.01 -0.61
N SER A 157 -11.18 -0.71 0.42
CA SER A 157 -9.93 -1.44 0.68
C SER A 157 -10.18 -2.92 0.93
N ALA A 158 -11.23 -3.26 1.70
CA ALA A 158 -11.61 -4.66 1.91
C ALA A 158 -11.97 -5.37 0.60
N TRP A 159 -12.69 -4.69 -0.29
CA TRP A 159 -13.06 -5.23 -1.60
C TRP A 159 -11.83 -5.45 -2.50
N ASP A 160 -10.89 -4.52 -2.51
CA ASP A 160 -9.62 -4.66 -3.24
C ASP A 160 -8.79 -5.83 -2.68
N LEU A 161 -8.69 -5.97 -1.35
CA LEU A 161 -7.99 -7.08 -0.70
C LEU A 161 -8.67 -8.43 -0.98
N ALA A 162 -10.00 -8.46 -1.02
CA ALA A 162 -10.76 -9.64 -1.40
C ALA A 162 -10.42 -10.08 -2.83
N ASN A 163 -10.37 -9.15 -3.78
CA ASN A 163 -10.00 -9.45 -5.17
C ASN A 163 -8.53 -9.85 -5.30
N LEU A 164 -7.62 -9.22 -4.55
CA LEU A 164 -6.22 -9.62 -4.47
C LEU A 164 -6.07 -11.07 -4.01
N TYR A 165 -6.81 -11.47 -2.97
CA TYR A 165 -6.83 -12.84 -2.47
C TYR A 165 -7.46 -13.81 -3.48
N LEU A 166 -8.65 -13.51 -4.02
CA LEU A 166 -9.33 -14.36 -5.00
C LEU A 166 -8.48 -14.58 -6.26
N GLY A 167 -7.80 -13.52 -6.74
CA GLY A 167 -6.88 -13.63 -7.86
C GLY A 167 -5.72 -14.57 -7.59
N SER A 168 -5.23 -14.66 -6.34
CA SER A 168 -4.17 -15.60 -5.96
C SER A 168 -4.63 -17.05 -5.88
N MET A 169 -5.93 -17.26 -5.80
CA MET A 169 -6.58 -18.57 -5.72
C MET A 169 -7.09 -19.07 -7.07
N ASP A 170 -6.79 -18.35 -8.17
CA ASP A 170 -7.33 -18.64 -9.51
C ASP A 170 -8.87 -18.74 -9.52
N THR A 171 -9.53 -17.97 -8.66
CA THR A 171 -10.99 -17.91 -8.60
C THR A 171 -11.52 -16.66 -9.31
N PRO A 172 -12.80 -16.66 -9.74
CA PRO A 172 -13.42 -15.47 -10.28
C PRO A 172 -13.34 -14.29 -9.31
N LEU A 173 -13.02 -13.11 -9.83
CA LEU A 173 -13.04 -11.87 -9.05
C LEU A 173 -14.50 -11.45 -8.80
N LEU A 174 -14.70 -10.58 -7.79
CA LEU A 174 -16.02 -10.10 -7.37
C LEU A 174 -16.73 -9.24 -8.42
N GLY A 175 -15.97 -8.57 -9.29
CA GLY A 175 -16.53 -7.74 -10.34
C GLY A 175 -15.70 -7.77 -11.61
N PRO A 176 -16.30 -7.45 -12.78
CA PRO A 176 -15.59 -7.47 -14.06
C PRO A 176 -14.47 -6.42 -14.15
N ASP A 177 -14.64 -5.31 -13.43
CA ASP A 177 -13.69 -4.19 -13.40
C ASP A 177 -12.73 -4.28 -12.19
N ALA A 178 -12.72 -5.42 -11.47
CA ALA A 178 -11.83 -5.60 -10.33
C ALA A 178 -10.36 -5.50 -10.76
N PRO A 179 -9.53 -4.69 -10.07
CA PRO A 179 -8.15 -4.50 -10.44
C PRO A 179 -7.36 -5.81 -10.26
N LYS A 180 -6.56 -6.16 -11.25
CA LYS A 180 -5.61 -7.28 -11.13
C LYS A 180 -4.31 -6.76 -10.52
N ILE A 181 -4.28 -6.66 -9.21
CA ILE A 181 -3.13 -6.22 -8.42
C ILE A 181 -2.43 -7.43 -7.79
N VAL A 182 -1.17 -7.26 -7.40
CA VAL A 182 -0.36 -8.29 -6.74
C VAL A 182 0.04 -7.90 -5.32
N GLY A 183 -0.18 -6.65 -4.96
CA GLY A 183 0.00 -6.07 -3.63
C GLY A 183 -0.90 -4.87 -3.43
N LEU A 184 -1.18 -4.54 -2.19
CA LEU A 184 -1.95 -3.36 -1.77
C LEU A 184 -1.38 -2.83 -0.47
N SER A 185 -1.08 -1.53 -0.44
CA SER A 185 -0.66 -0.84 0.77
C SER A 185 -1.82 -0.10 1.42
N GLU A 186 -2.06 -0.37 2.70
CA GLU A 186 -3.01 0.36 3.54
C GLU A 186 -2.25 0.92 4.76
N GLU A 187 -2.10 2.23 4.82
CA GLU A 187 -1.29 2.94 5.82
C GLU A 187 0.15 2.40 5.90
N THR A 188 0.47 1.66 6.97
CA THR A 188 1.79 1.05 7.19
C THR A 188 1.81 -0.46 6.98
N THR A 189 0.71 -1.05 6.52
CA THR A 189 0.59 -2.47 6.20
C THR A 189 0.52 -2.66 4.70
N CYS A 190 1.33 -3.57 4.18
CA CYS A 190 1.32 -3.96 2.78
C CYS A 190 0.88 -5.42 2.68
N TYR A 191 -0.18 -5.64 1.94
CA TYR A 191 -0.72 -6.97 1.70
C TYR A 191 -0.16 -7.53 0.41
N VAL A 192 0.34 -8.77 0.48
CA VAL A 192 1.00 -9.46 -0.64
C VAL A 192 0.16 -10.67 -1.05
N SER A 193 -0.06 -10.82 -2.34
CA SER A 193 -0.75 -11.95 -2.95
C SER A 193 0.06 -13.24 -2.85
N LEU A 194 -0.58 -14.39 -2.64
CA LEU A 194 0.05 -15.71 -2.79
C LEU A 194 0.48 -16.00 -4.24
N ALA A 195 0.01 -15.22 -5.22
CA ALA A 195 0.54 -15.28 -6.58
C ALA A 195 2.06 -15.00 -6.66
N TYR A 196 2.63 -14.42 -5.59
CA TYR A 196 4.09 -14.31 -5.40
C TYR A 196 4.83 -15.64 -5.56
N PHE A 197 4.20 -16.77 -5.18
CA PHE A 197 4.80 -18.10 -5.26
C PHE A 197 4.59 -18.79 -6.62
N HIS A 198 3.87 -18.18 -7.54
CA HIS A 198 3.76 -18.67 -8.91
C HIS A 198 5.00 -18.28 -9.72
N GLU A 199 5.25 -19.05 -10.78
CA GLU A 199 6.30 -18.69 -11.73
C GLU A 199 5.97 -17.35 -12.40
N GLY A 200 6.92 -16.42 -12.35
CA GLY A 200 6.80 -15.06 -12.88
C GLY A 200 8.09 -14.58 -13.54
N ASP A 201 8.20 -13.28 -13.78
CA ASP A 201 9.45 -12.69 -14.28
C ASP A 201 10.54 -12.88 -13.21
N PRO A 202 11.74 -13.37 -13.59
CA PRO A 202 12.82 -13.66 -12.63
C PRO A 202 13.34 -12.43 -11.89
N PHE A 203 12.92 -11.24 -12.26
CA PHE A 203 13.28 -9.98 -11.61
C PHE A 203 12.16 -9.42 -10.73
N ASP A 204 10.98 -10.05 -10.69
CA ASP A 204 9.88 -9.61 -9.82
C ASP A 204 10.11 -10.12 -8.38
N ASP A 205 9.97 -9.21 -7.42
CA ASP A 205 9.95 -9.51 -5.99
C ASP A 205 8.99 -8.55 -5.25
N PHE A 206 7.72 -8.91 -5.23
CA PHE A 206 6.67 -8.06 -4.64
C PHE A 206 6.89 -7.82 -3.14
N VAL A 207 7.56 -8.73 -2.43
CA VAL A 207 7.90 -8.53 -1.01
C VAL A 207 8.87 -7.35 -0.84
N VAL A 208 9.89 -7.27 -1.69
CA VAL A 208 10.85 -6.15 -1.66
C VAL A 208 10.22 -4.88 -2.19
N HIS A 209 9.36 -4.97 -3.21
CA HIS A 209 8.62 -3.84 -3.77
C HIS A 209 7.75 -3.17 -2.69
N GLU A 210 6.89 -3.94 -2.04
CA GLU A 210 5.99 -3.44 -1.00
C GLU A 210 6.76 -2.97 0.25
N ALA A 211 7.86 -3.65 0.61
CA ALA A 211 8.74 -3.18 1.69
C ALA A 211 9.32 -1.79 1.41
N ALA A 212 9.63 -1.50 0.15
CA ALA A 212 10.14 -0.19 -0.24
C ALA A 212 9.12 0.94 -0.03
N HIS A 213 7.82 0.65 -0.18
CA HIS A 213 6.75 1.62 0.10
C HIS A 213 6.63 1.92 1.60
N ILE A 214 6.86 0.96 2.49
CA ILE A 214 6.85 1.20 3.94
C ILE A 214 7.89 2.25 4.34
N PHE A 215 9.03 2.32 3.66
CA PHE A 215 10.09 3.26 4.02
C PHE A 215 9.71 4.74 3.89
N HIS A 216 8.79 5.09 3.01
CA HIS A 216 8.32 6.47 2.87
C HIS A 216 6.91 6.71 3.43
N ASN A 217 6.24 5.64 3.92
CA ASN A 217 4.93 5.74 4.56
C ASN A 217 5.02 5.64 6.11
N CYS A 218 6.09 5.06 6.65
CA CYS A 218 6.28 4.88 8.08
C CYS A 218 7.16 6.00 8.67
N LYS A 219 6.65 6.70 9.71
CA LYS A 219 7.41 7.70 10.45
C LYS A 219 8.38 7.04 11.42
N ARG A 220 9.57 7.58 11.53
CA ARG A 220 10.63 7.08 12.44
C ARG A 220 10.16 7.01 13.88
N ARG A 221 9.47 8.06 14.35
CA ARG A 221 8.97 8.15 15.75
C ARG A 221 7.99 7.04 16.11
N THR A 222 7.18 6.56 15.16
CA THR A 222 6.15 5.54 15.44
C THR A 222 6.76 4.17 15.75
N ILE A 223 8.02 3.97 15.40
CA ILE A 223 8.77 2.73 15.64
C ILE A 223 9.94 2.93 16.62
N GLY A 224 9.98 4.04 17.32
CA GLY A 224 11.00 4.33 18.34
C GLY A 224 12.37 4.77 17.78
N LEU A 225 12.48 5.10 16.50
CA LEU A 225 13.70 5.66 15.94
C LEU A 225 13.75 7.17 16.09
N ALA A 226 14.98 7.71 16.26
CA ALA A 226 15.18 9.15 16.37
C ALA A 226 14.72 9.88 15.10
N GLU A 227 13.87 10.90 15.33
CA GLU A 227 13.36 11.80 14.29
C GLU A 227 14.12 13.13 14.34
N THR A 228 14.34 13.73 13.19
CA THR A 228 14.88 15.08 13.07
C THR A 228 14.08 15.83 11.98
N ARG A 229 14.20 17.16 11.90
CA ARG A 229 13.57 17.96 10.84
C ARG A 229 13.87 17.50 9.42
N LYS A 230 14.96 16.73 9.23
CA LYS A 230 15.41 16.19 7.92
C LYS A 230 15.22 14.67 7.80
N ARG A 231 14.64 14.04 8.79
CA ARG A 231 14.45 12.58 8.82
C ARG A 231 13.19 12.25 9.61
N GLU A 232 12.05 12.58 9.05
CA GLU A 232 10.73 12.27 9.61
C GLU A 232 10.31 10.83 9.29
N TRP A 233 10.51 10.43 8.03
CA TRP A 233 10.19 9.11 7.51
C TRP A 233 11.36 8.14 7.70
N LEU A 234 11.13 6.85 7.55
CA LEU A 234 12.23 5.86 7.57
C LEU A 234 13.27 6.23 6.53
N LEU A 235 12.85 6.51 5.29
CA LEU A 235 13.68 7.09 4.23
C LEU A 235 12.96 8.24 3.54
N ASP A 236 13.67 9.32 3.28
CA ASP A 236 13.14 10.46 2.52
C ASP A 236 13.27 10.17 1.03
N ILE A 237 12.15 9.84 0.39
CA ILE A 237 12.04 9.57 -1.04
C ILE A 237 11.15 10.62 -1.68
N GLN A 238 11.60 11.19 -2.80
CA GLN A 238 10.82 12.17 -3.54
C GLN A 238 9.50 11.53 -4.00
N TYR A 239 8.38 12.24 -3.80
CA TYR A 239 7.03 11.70 -4.04
C TYR A 239 6.89 11.07 -5.43
N GLN A 240 7.34 11.78 -6.47
CA GLN A 240 7.28 11.29 -7.87
C GLN A 240 8.18 10.09 -8.15
N LYS A 241 9.13 9.78 -7.26
CA LYS A 241 10.10 8.69 -7.41
C LYS A 241 9.83 7.48 -6.51
N ARG A 242 8.71 7.45 -5.81
CA ARG A 242 8.37 6.35 -4.90
C ARG A 242 8.28 5.01 -5.62
N GLU A 243 7.57 4.99 -6.75
CA GLU A 243 7.48 3.80 -7.60
C GLU A 243 8.83 3.45 -8.25
N THR A 244 9.55 4.45 -8.76
CA THR A 244 10.91 4.25 -9.31
C THR A 244 11.84 3.61 -8.28
N PHE A 245 11.75 4.05 -7.01
CA PHE A 245 12.51 3.47 -5.91
C PHE A 245 12.12 2.02 -5.65
N ALA A 246 10.81 1.72 -5.59
CA ALA A 246 10.31 0.37 -5.33
C ALA A 246 10.73 -0.61 -6.43
N TYR A 247 10.53 -0.27 -7.72
CA TYR A 247 10.97 -1.09 -8.84
C TYR A 247 12.50 -1.28 -8.90
N ALA A 248 13.27 -0.24 -8.62
CA ALA A 248 14.72 -0.36 -8.57
C ALA A 248 15.18 -1.27 -7.41
N CYS A 249 14.55 -1.19 -6.24
CA CYS A 249 14.82 -2.07 -5.11
C CYS A 249 14.47 -3.52 -5.42
N GLU A 250 13.30 -3.78 -5.96
CA GLU A 250 12.81 -5.08 -6.39
C GLU A 250 13.79 -5.76 -7.34
N ALA A 251 14.08 -5.11 -8.47
CA ALA A 251 14.98 -5.66 -9.48
C ALA A 251 16.41 -5.85 -8.95
N TYR A 252 16.92 -4.91 -8.15
CA TYR A 252 18.25 -5.01 -7.56
C TYR A 252 18.36 -6.16 -6.56
N ALA A 253 17.32 -6.40 -5.75
CA ALA A 253 17.28 -7.55 -4.85
C ALA A 253 17.42 -8.87 -5.62
N ARG A 254 16.65 -9.03 -6.71
CA ARG A 254 16.73 -10.23 -7.56
C ARG A 254 18.07 -10.37 -8.27
N ILE A 255 18.68 -9.27 -8.70
CA ILE A 255 20.02 -9.29 -9.27
C ILE A 255 21.04 -9.77 -8.22
N LEU A 256 20.94 -9.31 -6.97
CA LEU A 256 21.85 -9.75 -5.90
C LEU A 256 21.68 -11.24 -5.56
N GLU A 257 20.45 -11.77 -5.59
CA GLU A 257 20.19 -13.20 -5.37
C GLU A 257 20.79 -14.06 -6.48
N ARG A 258 20.68 -13.62 -7.75
CA ARG A 258 21.15 -14.37 -8.94
C ARG A 258 22.63 -14.18 -9.21
N ALA A 259 23.20 -13.02 -8.86
CA ALA A 259 24.60 -12.66 -9.07
C ALA A 259 25.25 -12.10 -7.79
N PRO A 260 25.69 -12.97 -6.86
CA PRO A 260 26.37 -12.52 -5.65
C PRO A 260 27.66 -11.74 -5.94
N LYS A 261 28.37 -12.10 -7.01
CA LYS A 261 29.62 -11.44 -7.40
C LYS A 261 29.34 -10.15 -8.17
N LEU A 262 30.04 -9.07 -7.82
CA LEU A 262 29.85 -7.74 -8.42
C LEU A 262 29.99 -7.75 -9.96
N GLN A 263 30.98 -8.48 -10.47
CA GLN A 263 31.27 -8.56 -11.91
C GLN A 263 30.11 -9.13 -12.75
N ASP A 264 29.26 -9.99 -12.14
CA ASP A 264 28.19 -10.68 -12.85
C ASP A 264 26.88 -9.87 -12.87
N ARG A 265 26.76 -8.84 -12.00
CA ARG A 265 25.53 -8.05 -11.81
C ARG A 265 25.19 -7.18 -13.01
N LEU A 266 26.19 -6.62 -13.69
CA LEU A 266 25.97 -5.77 -14.87
C LEU A 266 25.31 -6.54 -16.01
N GLY A 267 25.67 -7.81 -16.20
CA GLY A 267 25.03 -8.67 -17.20
C GLY A 267 23.53 -8.84 -16.93
N LEU A 268 23.14 -9.04 -15.66
CA LEU A 268 21.73 -9.12 -15.28
C LEU A 268 21.00 -7.79 -15.38
N ALA A 269 21.68 -6.66 -15.13
CA ALA A 269 21.07 -5.34 -15.35
C ALA A 269 20.77 -5.10 -16.85
N VAL A 270 21.63 -5.54 -17.74
CA VAL A 270 21.41 -5.51 -19.20
C VAL A 270 20.25 -6.45 -19.59
N GLU A 271 20.21 -7.66 -19.02
CA GLU A 271 19.08 -8.60 -19.22
C GLU A 271 17.76 -7.97 -18.72
N TYR A 272 17.74 -7.31 -17.58
CA TYR A 272 16.57 -6.58 -17.09
C TYR A 272 16.11 -5.51 -18.09
N ALA A 273 17.04 -4.69 -18.57
CA ALA A 273 16.75 -3.58 -19.49
C ALA A 273 16.29 -4.03 -20.87
N SER A 274 16.56 -5.29 -21.26
CA SER A 274 16.18 -5.83 -22.58
C SER A 274 14.67 -6.01 -22.76
N LYS A 275 13.87 -5.96 -21.69
CA LYS A 275 12.41 -6.08 -21.73
C LYS A 275 11.78 -4.90 -20.97
N VAL A 276 10.65 -4.41 -21.47
CA VAL A 276 9.83 -3.44 -20.72
C VAL A 276 9.11 -4.17 -19.59
N ARG A 277 9.55 -3.97 -18.36
CA ARG A 277 9.00 -4.60 -17.15
C ARG A 277 8.18 -3.65 -16.30
N VAL A 278 8.45 -2.37 -16.44
CA VAL A 278 7.75 -1.32 -15.70
C VAL A 278 6.66 -0.75 -16.60
N SER A 279 5.44 -0.77 -16.12
CA SER A 279 4.29 -0.15 -16.80
C SER A 279 3.58 0.79 -15.84
N GLY A 280 3.39 2.04 -16.25
CA GLY A 280 2.64 3.04 -15.47
C GLY A 280 3.04 4.45 -15.88
N GLU A 281 2.09 5.36 -15.85
CA GLU A 281 2.30 6.78 -16.21
C GLU A 281 3.29 7.50 -15.26
N ARG A 282 3.61 6.91 -14.10
CA ARG A 282 4.42 7.53 -13.04
C ARG A 282 5.87 7.04 -12.99
N VAL A 283 6.25 6.07 -13.83
CA VAL A 283 7.60 5.47 -13.79
C VAL A 283 8.22 5.48 -15.16
N ASP A 284 9.40 6.08 -15.25
CA ASP A 284 10.23 6.03 -16.45
C ASP A 284 11.10 4.76 -16.46
N PRO A 285 10.85 3.79 -17.36
CA PRO A 285 11.68 2.59 -17.47
C PRO A 285 13.16 2.89 -17.76
N VAL A 286 13.45 3.98 -18.48
CA VAL A 286 14.83 4.38 -18.80
C VAL A 286 15.54 4.83 -17.52
N GLU A 287 14.87 5.56 -16.65
CA GLU A 287 15.42 5.97 -15.36
C GLU A 287 15.70 4.76 -14.46
N VAL A 288 14.75 3.80 -14.35
CA VAL A 288 14.95 2.57 -13.56
C VAL A 288 16.14 1.80 -14.07
N ASN A 289 16.27 1.60 -15.38
CA ASN A 289 17.40 0.90 -16.00
C ASN A 289 18.74 1.59 -15.72
N SER A 290 18.77 2.92 -15.80
CA SER A 290 19.96 3.73 -15.46
C SER A 290 20.36 3.57 -13.99
N ILE A 291 19.38 3.64 -13.08
CA ILE A 291 19.62 3.45 -11.63
C ILE A 291 20.16 2.04 -11.36
N LEU A 292 19.62 1.02 -12.00
CA LEU A 292 20.06 -0.37 -11.83
C LEU A 292 21.49 -0.59 -12.34
N ALA A 293 21.84 -0.01 -13.49
CA ALA A 293 23.20 -0.09 -14.01
C ALA A 293 24.21 0.53 -13.01
N ASP A 294 23.90 1.74 -12.50
CA ASP A 294 24.75 2.41 -11.50
C ASP A 294 24.83 1.61 -10.19
N ALA A 295 23.71 1.05 -9.72
CA ALA A 295 23.64 0.25 -8.50
C ALA A 295 24.44 -1.05 -8.63
N CYS A 296 24.36 -1.72 -9.78
CA CYS A 296 25.08 -2.96 -10.05
C CYS A 296 26.59 -2.74 -10.18
N ALA A 297 27.05 -1.56 -10.57
CA ALA A 297 28.48 -1.20 -10.60
C ALA A 297 29.02 -0.81 -9.21
N ALA A 298 28.17 -0.48 -8.25
CA ALA A 298 28.58 0.02 -6.96
C ALA A 298 28.77 -1.09 -5.91
N ARG A 299 29.68 -0.86 -4.93
CA ARG A 299 29.82 -1.73 -3.77
C ARG A 299 28.56 -1.84 -2.91
N ASN A 300 27.82 -0.74 -2.77
CA ASN A 300 26.50 -0.69 -2.12
C ASN A 300 25.51 0.01 -3.04
N GLY A 301 24.87 -0.78 -3.90
CA GLY A 301 23.88 -0.26 -4.86
C GLY A 301 22.60 0.27 -4.21
N TRP A 302 22.23 -0.22 -3.02
CA TRP A 302 21.07 0.31 -2.27
C TRP A 302 21.23 1.82 -1.99
N LYS A 303 22.45 2.27 -1.67
CA LYS A 303 22.75 3.70 -1.46
C LYS A 303 22.69 4.50 -2.75
N ILE A 304 23.02 3.90 -3.89
CA ILE A 304 22.86 4.53 -5.20
C ILE A 304 21.39 4.72 -5.52
N ILE A 305 20.57 3.66 -5.36
CA ILE A 305 19.11 3.72 -5.57
C ILE A 305 18.49 4.82 -4.71
N LEU A 306 18.78 4.82 -3.39
CA LEU A 306 18.27 5.86 -2.49
C LEU A 306 18.72 7.26 -2.93
N GLY A 307 20.00 7.43 -3.26
CA GLY A 307 20.54 8.74 -3.66
C GLY A 307 19.90 9.31 -4.93
N ARG A 308 19.54 8.43 -5.88
CA ARG A 308 18.86 8.79 -7.14
C ARG A 308 17.37 9.12 -6.94
N CYS A 309 16.77 8.60 -5.88
CA CYS A 309 15.34 8.78 -5.56
C CYS A 309 15.09 9.74 -4.39
N ALA A 310 16.12 10.20 -3.69
CA ALA A 310 16.00 11.16 -2.61
C ALA A 310 15.61 12.57 -3.13
N PRO A 311 14.92 13.38 -2.31
CA PRO A 311 14.65 14.78 -2.66
C PRO A 311 15.93 15.55 -2.95
N GLU A 312 15.88 16.44 -3.96
CA GLU A 312 16.99 17.33 -4.24
C GLU A 312 17.32 18.17 -3.01
N LYS A 313 18.57 18.17 -2.59
CA LYS A 313 19.02 19.06 -1.53
C LYS A 313 18.83 20.49 -2.02
N SER A 314 17.91 21.23 -1.41
CA SER A 314 17.76 22.66 -1.61
C SER A 314 19.16 23.30 -1.52
N LYS A 315 19.72 23.73 -2.65
CA LYS A 315 20.90 24.58 -2.67
C LYS A 315 20.46 25.90 -2.04
N THR A 316 20.81 26.10 -0.77
CA THR A 316 20.71 27.43 -0.15
C THR A 316 21.56 28.36 -1.01
N VAL A 317 20.89 29.12 -1.87
CA VAL A 317 21.52 30.24 -2.56
C VAL A 317 21.83 31.24 -1.45
N LEU A 318 23.05 31.20 -0.95
CA LEU A 318 23.65 32.33 -0.29
C LEU A 318 23.76 33.44 -1.37
N ALA A 319 22.70 34.24 -1.48
CA ALA A 319 22.80 35.51 -2.16
C ALA A 319 23.90 36.29 -1.42
N ALA A 320 25.03 36.41 -2.06
CA ALA A 320 26.05 37.33 -1.65
C ALA A 320 25.42 38.75 -1.68
N ALA A 321 25.16 39.28 -0.50
CA ALA A 321 24.94 40.71 -0.33
C ALA A 321 26.28 41.36 -0.61
N SER A 322 26.37 41.97 -1.76
CA SER A 322 27.37 42.99 -2.09
C SER A 322 26.73 44.37 -1.91
#